data_d929c591f4f4889b8a2d2ba2ffa32a23
#
_entry.id   d929c591f4f4889b8a2d2ba2ffa32a23
#
_cell.length_a   1.000
_cell.length_b   1.000
_cell.length_c   1.000
_cell.angle_alpha   90.00
_cell.angle_beta   90.00
_cell.angle_gamma   90.00
#
_symmetry.space_group_name_H-M   'P 1'
#
loop_
_entity.id
_entity.type
_entity.pdbx_description
1 polymer ?
#
loop_
_entity_poly.entity_id
_entity_poly.type
_entity_poly.pdbx_seq_one_letter_code
_entity_poly.pdbx_strand_id
1 'polypeptide(L)'
;MYYEVALIAYILDRVFREFEELKFFKHPIILMGNYISWFQKYFYKDSIFRGVLLASSLLFIVFIVSYLLSLFDNILVQGFLASFTLSSKLLYDSVKDVVSSDDINIKREKISMLVSRDTKELSDSDINKAAIETYGENLSDGVIAPLFYLLCFGIVGAFIYKAVNTLDSMVGYRNEKYEKFGKFSARLDDVLNFIPARITAILISILFFSLKALLEFKKYGKKHDSFNAGLPISALALAINVKLGGPTSYFGKLKNKPYFGDGKEIIEKEDVLKALSLRNRLDIFIIIVLSLGVFI
;
A
#
# COMPACT_ATOMS: atom_id res chain seq x y z
N MET A 1 0.38 -20.95 12.78
CA MET A 1 0.36 -19.62 12.13
C MET A 1 -0.22 -18.59 13.11
N TYR A 2 0.02 -17.31 12.91
CA TYR A 2 -0.34 -16.24 13.86
C TYR A 2 -1.77 -15.70 13.63
N TYR A 3 -2.76 -16.58 13.50
CA TYR A 3 -4.14 -16.19 13.14
C TYR A 3 -4.80 -15.29 14.20
N GLU A 4 -4.65 -15.60 15.48
CA GLU A 4 -5.26 -14.81 16.58
C GLU A 4 -4.67 -13.40 16.61
N VAL A 5 -3.35 -13.29 16.53
CA VAL A 5 -2.65 -11.99 16.47
C VAL A 5 -3.09 -11.18 15.25
N ALA A 6 -3.21 -11.83 14.09
CA ALA A 6 -3.63 -11.18 12.86
C ALA A 6 -5.10 -10.72 12.92
N LEU A 7 -5.99 -11.51 13.53
CA LEU A 7 -7.40 -11.16 13.72
C LEU A 7 -7.54 -9.92 14.62
N ILE A 8 -6.85 -9.92 15.75
CA ILE A 8 -6.85 -8.76 16.67
C ILE A 8 -6.26 -7.52 15.97
N ALA A 9 -5.11 -7.67 15.31
CA ALA A 9 -4.47 -6.58 14.58
C ALA A 9 -5.40 -5.98 13.53
N TYR A 10 -6.08 -6.81 12.74
CA TYR A 10 -6.99 -6.37 11.69
C TYR A 10 -8.21 -5.65 12.26
N ILE A 11 -8.82 -6.18 13.33
CA ILE A 11 -9.97 -5.54 13.98
C ILE A 11 -9.57 -4.19 14.59
N LEU A 12 -8.40 -4.09 15.22
CA LEU A 12 -7.91 -2.84 15.80
C LEU A 12 -7.64 -1.79 14.73
N ASP A 13 -6.94 -2.14 13.63
CA ASP A 13 -6.73 -1.22 12.50
C ASP A 13 -8.07 -0.77 11.89
N ARG A 14 -9.05 -1.67 11.84
CA ARG A 14 -10.38 -1.40 11.30
C ARG A 14 -11.19 -0.42 12.14
N VAL A 15 -11.01 -0.43 13.45
CA VAL A 15 -11.72 0.43 14.41
C VAL A 15 -10.96 1.74 14.63
N PHE A 16 -9.64 1.66 14.89
CA PHE A 16 -8.80 2.78 15.26
C PHE A 16 -7.89 3.17 14.10
N ARG A 17 -8.17 4.26 13.38
CA ARG A 17 -7.37 4.80 12.29
C ARG A 17 -5.93 5.10 12.75
N GLU A 18 -4.99 4.17 12.52
CA GLU A 18 -3.55 4.26 12.88
C GLU A 18 -3.26 4.89 14.26
N PHE A 19 -4.25 4.89 15.17
CA PHE A 19 -4.15 5.50 16.49
C PHE A 19 -3.67 6.97 16.47
N GLU A 20 -4.06 7.76 15.46
CA GLU A 20 -3.75 9.18 15.35
C GLU A 20 -4.07 9.99 16.63
N GLU A 21 -5.02 9.51 17.42
CA GLU A 21 -5.42 10.10 18.70
C GLU A 21 -4.41 9.85 19.85
N LEU A 22 -3.50 8.90 19.71
CA LEU A 22 -2.47 8.61 20.72
C LEU A 22 -1.30 9.59 20.60
N LYS A 23 -1.52 10.83 21.08
CA LYS A 23 -0.50 11.90 21.07
C LYS A 23 0.81 11.57 21.80
N PHE A 24 0.82 10.51 22.62
CA PHE A 24 1.97 10.12 23.43
C PHE A 24 2.92 9.14 22.72
N PHE A 25 2.49 8.45 21.67
CA PHE A 25 3.31 7.49 20.93
C PHE A 25 3.49 7.93 19.48
N LYS A 26 4.73 8.14 19.07
CA LYS A 26 5.03 8.32 17.64
C LYS A 26 4.82 6.98 16.93
N HIS A 27 3.97 6.99 15.91
CA HIS A 27 3.72 5.81 15.10
C HIS A 27 5.05 5.21 14.57
N PRO A 28 5.23 3.88 14.58
CA PRO A 28 6.47 3.23 14.14
C PRO A 28 6.96 3.65 12.75
N ILE A 29 6.04 3.89 11.80
CA ILE A 29 6.36 4.39 10.46
C ILE A 29 7.05 5.75 10.52
N ILE A 30 6.62 6.65 11.42
CA ILE A 30 7.24 7.98 11.61
C ILE A 30 8.68 7.81 12.13
N LEU A 31 8.92 6.85 13.04
CA LEU A 31 10.26 6.58 13.54
C LEU A 31 11.17 6.04 12.42
N MET A 32 10.67 5.12 11.60
CA MET A 32 11.38 4.60 10.42
C MET A 32 11.68 5.74 9.43
N GLY A 33 10.70 6.57 9.11
CA GLY A 33 10.86 7.73 8.21
C GLY A 33 11.86 8.76 8.73
N ASN A 34 11.84 9.03 10.05
CA ASN A 34 12.82 9.92 10.68
C ASN A 34 14.25 9.36 10.58
N TYR A 35 14.42 8.04 10.78
CA TYR A 35 15.70 7.38 10.63
C TYR A 35 16.21 7.48 9.18
N ILE A 36 15.36 7.20 8.19
CA ILE A 36 15.68 7.31 6.76
C ILE A 36 16.12 8.74 6.42
N SER A 37 15.37 9.74 6.89
CA SER A 37 15.68 11.15 6.67
C SER A 37 16.98 11.58 7.34
N TRP A 38 17.22 11.10 8.57
CA TRP A 38 18.48 11.33 9.28
C TRP A 38 19.66 10.70 8.55
N PHE A 39 19.54 9.45 8.11
CA PHE A 39 20.59 8.79 7.35
C PHE A 39 20.89 9.52 6.04
N GLN A 40 19.85 9.94 5.32
CA GLN A 40 20.03 10.75 4.10
C GLN A 40 20.77 12.07 4.39
N LYS A 41 20.42 12.76 5.46
CA LYS A 41 21.03 14.04 5.81
C LYS A 41 22.54 13.93 6.04
N TYR A 42 23.01 12.87 6.68
CA TYR A 42 24.40 12.75 7.12
C TYR A 42 25.24 11.78 6.28
N PHE A 43 24.64 10.80 5.63
CA PHE A 43 25.34 9.68 4.98
C PHE A 43 24.98 9.49 3.50
N TYR A 44 24.13 10.36 2.94
CA TYR A 44 23.77 10.26 1.51
C TYR A 44 25.00 10.39 0.61
N LYS A 45 25.11 9.47 -0.33
CA LYS A 45 25.95 9.55 -1.54
C LYS A 45 25.19 8.85 -2.67
N ASP A 46 25.36 9.32 -3.91
CA ASP A 46 24.79 8.67 -5.10
C ASP A 46 25.50 7.33 -5.36
N SER A 47 25.17 6.33 -4.57
CA SER A 47 25.84 5.01 -4.57
C SER A 47 24.89 3.92 -4.09
N ILE A 48 24.87 2.79 -4.80
CA ILE A 48 24.13 1.58 -4.40
C ILE A 48 24.59 1.10 -3.01
N PHE A 49 25.90 1.15 -2.75
CA PHE A 49 26.44 0.72 -1.44
C PHE A 49 25.86 1.51 -0.27
N ARG A 50 25.70 2.83 -0.42
CA ARG A 50 25.06 3.66 0.62
C ARG A 50 23.58 3.34 0.82
N GLY A 51 22.87 3.01 -0.28
CA GLY A 51 21.52 2.53 -0.19
C GLY A 51 21.39 1.17 0.52
N VAL A 52 22.30 0.25 0.25
CA VAL A 52 22.39 -1.02 0.97
C VAL A 52 22.65 -0.80 2.46
N LEU A 53 23.57 0.10 2.82
CA LEU A 53 23.83 0.43 4.23
C LEU A 53 22.61 1.02 4.92
N LEU A 54 21.89 1.95 4.28
CA LEU A 54 20.63 2.48 4.82
C LEU A 54 19.62 1.36 5.07
N ALA A 55 19.34 0.54 4.07
CA ALA A 55 18.35 -0.51 4.19
C ALA A 55 18.76 -1.55 5.24
N SER A 56 19.99 -2.05 5.20
CA SER A 56 20.47 -3.07 6.14
C SER A 56 20.48 -2.57 7.58
N SER A 57 20.88 -1.32 7.83
CA SER A 57 20.89 -0.74 9.18
C SER A 57 19.48 -0.53 9.73
N LEU A 58 18.54 -0.03 8.92
CA LEU A 58 17.14 0.11 9.34
C LEU A 58 16.51 -1.27 9.62
N LEU A 59 16.69 -2.23 8.71
CA LEU A 59 16.13 -3.58 8.86
C LEU A 59 16.72 -4.29 10.08
N PHE A 60 17.99 -4.10 10.37
CA PHE A 60 18.62 -4.65 11.59
C PHE A 60 18.00 -4.06 12.85
N ILE A 61 17.82 -2.74 12.91
CA ILE A 61 17.16 -2.06 14.06
C ILE A 61 15.73 -2.58 14.22
N VAL A 62 14.96 -2.60 13.12
CA VAL A 62 13.56 -3.06 13.15
C VAL A 62 13.47 -4.53 13.56
N PHE A 63 14.38 -5.38 13.06
CA PHE A 63 14.46 -6.79 13.46
C PHE A 63 14.68 -6.94 14.96
N ILE A 64 15.69 -6.26 15.54
CA ILE A 64 15.97 -6.35 16.98
C ILE A 64 14.78 -5.86 17.79
N VAL A 65 14.22 -4.70 17.45
CA VAL A 65 13.07 -4.14 18.19
C VAL A 65 11.85 -5.04 18.10
N SER A 66 11.47 -5.47 16.90
CA SER A 66 10.30 -6.33 16.71
C SER A 66 10.49 -7.74 17.29
N TYR A 67 11.73 -8.26 17.29
CA TYR A 67 12.06 -9.51 17.97
C TYR A 67 11.89 -9.39 19.49
N LEU A 68 12.41 -8.32 20.11
CA LEU A 68 12.21 -8.08 21.54
C LEU A 68 10.72 -7.90 21.88
N LEU A 69 9.96 -7.22 21.03
CA LEU A 69 8.51 -7.09 21.19
C LEU A 69 7.77 -8.43 21.02
N SER A 70 8.27 -9.33 20.18
CA SER A 70 7.68 -10.67 20.00
C SER A 70 7.85 -11.59 21.19
N LEU A 71 8.77 -11.27 22.12
CA LEU A 71 8.96 -12.03 23.36
C LEU A 71 7.88 -11.77 24.41
N PHE A 72 7.03 -10.76 24.23
CA PHE A 72 5.85 -10.59 25.08
C PHE A 72 4.82 -11.69 24.74
N ASP A 73 4.67 -12.63 25.65
CA ASP A 73 3.74 -13.77 25.52
C ASP A 73 2.30 -13.37 25.84
N ASN A 74 1.80 -12.34 25.16
CA ASN A 74 0.43 -11.87 25.29
C ASN A 74 -0.13 -11.53 23.91
N ILE A 75 -1.09 -12.30 23.45
CA ILE A 75 -1.72 -12.19 22.13
C ILE A 75 -2.34 -10.81 21.89
N LEU A 76 -2.97 -10.20 22.92
CA LEU A 76 -3.56 -8.87 22.80
C LEU A 76 -2.49 -7.80 22.57
N VAL A 77 -1.36 -7.88 23.29
CA VAL A 77 -0.22 -6.96 23.11
C VAL A 77 0.38 -7.15 21.73
N GLN A 78 0.61 -8.39 21.30
CA GLN A 78 1.13 -8.66 19.96
C GLN A 78 0.17 -8.18 18.86
N GLY A 79 -1.13 -8.41 19.01
CA GLY A 79 -2.14 -7.93 18.09
C GLY A 79 -2.20 -6.40 18.01
N PHE A 80 -2.12 -5.73 19.17
CA PHE A 80 -2.04 -4.27 19.22
C PHE A 80 -0.79 -3.74 18.52
N LEU A 81 0.38 -4.31 18.78
CA LEU A 81 1.62 -3.90 18.12
C LEU A 81 1.59 -4.20 16.61
N ALA A 82 1.07 -5.34 16.21
CA ALA A 82 0.96 -5.71 14.80
C ALA A 82 -0.02 -4.79 14.03
N SER A 83 -1.05 -4.23 14.68
CA SER A 83 -1.99 -3.32 14.03
C SER A 83 -1.32 -2.07 13.44
N PHE A 84 -0.19 -1.61 14.00
CA PHE A 84 0.60 -0.51 13.45
C PHE A 84 1.24 -0.81 12.08
N THR A 85 1.24 -2.05 11.63
CA THR A 85 1.74 -2.41 10.30
C THR A 85 0.66 -2.36 9.23
N LEU A 86 -0.62 -2.30 9.63
CA LEU A 86 -1.80 -2.27 8.76
C LEU A 86 -2.28 -0.83 8.54
N SER A 87 -2.95 -0.58 7.43
CA SER A 87 -3.52 0.74 7.09
C SER A 87 -4.84 0.63 6.31
N SER A 88 -5.69 -0.36 6.65
CA SER A 88 -6.96 -0.60 5.93
C SER A 88 -7.95 0.55 6.10
N LYS A 89 -8.13 1.02 7.34
CA LYS A 89 -9.06 2.13 7.61
C LYS A 89 -8.54 3.44 7.04
N LEU A 90 -7.27 3.76 7.27
CA LEU A 90 -6.65 4.98 6.76
C LEU A 90 -6.75 5.06 5.23
N LEU A 91 -6.41 3.98 4.53
CA LEU A 91 -6.49 3.90 3.07
C LEU A 91 -7.91 4.20 2.57
N TYR A 92 -8.91 3.52 3.15
CA TYR A 92 -10.30 3.73 2.77
C TYR A 92 -10.77 5.16 3.02
N ASP A 93 -10.52 5.68 4.22
CA ASP A 93 -10.97 7.01 4.63
C ASP A 93 -10.29 8.08 3.76
N SER A 94 -8.98 7.97 3.51
CA SER A 94 -8.22 8.90 2.68
C SER A 94 -8.73 8.95 1.24
N VAL A 95 -8.99 7.79 0.62
CA VAL A 95 -9.53 7.74 -0.75
C VAL A 95 -10.98 8.25 -0.79
N LYS A 96 -11.80 7.93 0.20
CA LYS A 96 -13.17 8.43 0.32
C LYS A 96 -13.20 9.95 0.49
N ASP A 97 -12.26 10.49 1.26
CA ASP A 97 -12.15 11.94 1.49
C ASP A 97 -11.83 12.72 0.21
N VAL A 98 -11.07 12.14 -0.74
CA VAL A 98 -10.81 12.78 -2.04
C VAL A 98 -12.11 13.10 -2.77
N VAL A 99 -13.09 12.19 -2.74
CA VAL A 99 -14.37 12.34 -3.47
C VAL A 99 -15.50 12.87 -2.60
N SER A 100 -15.24 13.28 -1.36
CA SER A 100 -16.24 13.79 -0.43
C SER A 100 -16.65 15.24 -0.72
N SER A 101 -15.79 16.02 -1.40
CA SER A 101 -16.04 17.41 -1.79
C SER A 101 -16.38 17.48 -3.27
N ASP A 102 -17.21 18.47 -3.65
CA ASP A 102 -17.47 18.81 -5.06
C ASP A 102 -16.52 19.91 -5.57
N ASP A 103 -15.77 20.58 -4.67
CA ASP A 103 -14.73 21.56 -5.04
C ASP A 103 -13.48 20.85 -5.56
N ILE A 104 -13.15 21.11 -6.83
CA ILE A 104 -12.00 20.48 -7.51
C ILE A 104 -10.66 20.84 -6.86
N ASN A 105 -10.52 22.02 -6.26
CA ASN A 105 -9.27 22.43 -5.60
C ASN A 105 -9.06 21.64 -4.31
N ILE A 106 -10.12 21.40 -3.55
CA ILE A 106 -10.08 20.55 -2.36
C ILE A 106 -9.75 19.10 -2.77
N LYS A 107 -10.34 18.57 -3.85
CA LYS A 107 -10.00 17.24 -4.38
C LYS A 107 -8.52 17.16 -4.80
N ARG A 108 -8.00 18.19 -5.50
CA ARG A 108 -6.59 18.27 -5.92
C ARG A 108 -5.63 18.29 -4.73
N GLU A 109 -5.96 19.02 -3.68
CA GLU A 109 -5.20 19.06 -2.44
C GLU A 109 -5.18 17.67 -1.78
N LYS A 110 -6.35 17.05 -1.57
CA LYS A 110 -6.46 15.74 -0.94
C LYS A 110 -5.74 14.64 -1.72
N ILE A 111 -5.91 14.60 -3.05
CA ILE A 111 -5.21 13.59 -3.85
C ILE A 111 -3.70 13.82 -3.88
N SER A 112 -3.21 15.06 -3.75
CA SER A 112 -1.78 15.35 -3.70
C SER A 112 -1.07 14.72 -2.50
N MET A 113 -1.81 14.43 -1.42
CA MET A 113 -1.28 13.72 -0.26
C MET A 113 -1.14 12.20 -0.47
N LEU A 114 -1.79 11.67 -1.50
CA LEU A 114 -1.85 10.23 -1.76
C LEU A 114 -1.00 9.78 -2.95
N VAL A 115 -0.62 10.71 -3.84
CA VAL A 115 0.10 10.38 -5.09
C VAL A 115 1.29 11.32 -5.31
N SER A 116 2.31 10.83 -6.00
CA SER A 116 3.52 11.59 -6.33
C SER A 116 3.45 12.32 -7.69
N ARG A 117 2.32 12.23 -8.41
CA ARG A 117 2.09 12.95 -9.69
C ARG A 117 1.72 14.41 -9.46
N ASP A 118 1.87 15.23 -10.50
CA ASP A 118 1.40 16.62 -10.48
C ASP A 118 -0.14 16.62 -10.41
N THR A 119 -0.72 17.32 -9.42
CA THR A 119 -2.17 17.30 -9.18
C THR A 119 -2.88 18.60 -9.50
N LYS A 120 -2.14 19.71 -9.68
CA LYS A 120 -2.70 21.07 -9.82
C LYS A 120 -3.66 21.23 -11.01
N GLU A 121 -3.40 20.52 -12.10
CA GLU A 121 -4.13 20.64 -13.36
C GLU A 121 -4.98 19.38 -13.67
N LEU A 122 -5.10 18.44 -12.71
CA LEU A 122 -5.92 17.24 -12.94
C LEU A 122 -7.39 17.62 -13.11
N SER A 123 -8.03 17.01 -14.10
CA SER A 123 -9.49 17.03 -14.22
C SER A 123 -10.14 16.20 -13.10
N ASP A 124 -11.44 16.35 -12.88
CA ASP A 124 -12.18 15.54 -11.91
C ASP A 124 -12.04 14.04 -12.20
N SER A 125 -12.14 13.66 -13.47
CA SER A 125 -11.94 12.27 -13.91
C SER A 125 -10.53 11.77 -13.63
N ASP A 126 -9.49 12.60 -13.81
CA ASP A 126 -8.10 12.18 -13.54
C ASP A 126 -7.82 12.05 -12.05
N ILE A 127 -8.45 12.89 -11.20
CA ILE A 127 -8.41 12.76 -9.75
C ILE A 127 -9.05 11.43 -9.32
N ASN A 128 -10.26 11.14 -9.82
CA ASN A 128 -10.98 9.91 -9.53
C ASN A 128 -10.18 8.67 -9.99
N LYS A 129 -9.56 8.75 -11.18
CA LYS A 129 -8.65 7.72 -11.70
C LYS A 129 -7.47 7.49 -10.74
N ALA A 130 -6.81 8.57 -10.32
CA ALA A 130 -5.69 8.50 -9.37
C ALA A 130 -6.11 7.90 -8.01
N ALA A 131 -7.31 8.22 -7.53
CA ALA A 131 -7.86 7.68 -6.29
C ALA A 131 -8.09 6.16 -6.37
N ILE A 132 -8.60 5.65 -7.49
CA ILE A 132 -8.79 4.20 -7.70
C ILE A 132 -7.44 3.49 -7.85
N GLU A 133 -6.48 4.09 -8.58
CA GLU A 133 -5.14 3.52 -8.75
C GLU A 133 -4.44 3.37 -7.39
N THR A 134 -4.41 4.44 -6.59
CA THR A 134 -3.77 4.42 -5.28
C THR A 134 -4.48 3.48 -4.30
N TYR A 135 -5.82 3.36 -4.39
CA TYR A 135 -6.56 2.38 -3.60
C TYR A 135 -6.15 0.95 -3.95
N GLY A 136 -6.10 0.59 -5.24
CA GLY A 136 -5.71 -0.75 -5.70
C GLY A 136 -4.28 -1.12 -5.31
N GLU A 137 -3.32 -0.21 -5.47
CA GLU A 137 -1.92 -0.40 -5.10
C GLU A 137 -1.76 -0.57 -3.60
N ASN A 138 -2.26 0.38 -2.81
CA ASN A 138 -2.10 0.36 -1.35
C ASN A 138 -2.95 -0.71 -0.65
N LEU A 139 -3.96 -1.27 -1.30
CA LEU A 139 -4.64 -2.46 -0.79
C LEU A 139 -3.67 -3.65 -0.70
N SER A 140 -2.75 -3.79 -1.66
CA SER A 140 -1.66 -4.75 -1.57
C SER A 140 -0.69 -4.38 -0.44
N ASP A 141 -0.14 -3.17 -0.49
CA ASP A 141 1.01 -2.77 0.32
C ASP A 141 0.66 -2.42 1.77
N GLY A 142 -0.54 -1.91 1.98
CA GLY A 142 -1.01 -1.48 3.31
C GLY A 142 -1.90 -2.48 4.04
N VAL A 143 -2.41 -3.52 3.34
CA VAL A 143 -3.36 -4.47 3.95
C VAL A 143 -2.92 -5.92 3.74
N ILE A 144 -2.89 -6.39 2.50
CA ILE A 144 -2.68 -7.83 2.21
C ILE A 144 -1.25 -8.26 2.50
N ALA A 145 -0.25 -7.47 2.12
CA ALA A 145 1.13 -7.85 2.34
C ALA A 145 1.52 -7.85 3.83
N PRO A 146 1.20 -6.82 4.64
CA PRO A 146 1.45 -6.88 6.07
C PRO A 146 0.76 -8.08 6.74
N LEU A 147 -0.50 -8.38 6.38
CA LEU A 147 -1.21 -9.56 6.90
C LEU A 147 -0.54 -10.86 6.48
N PHE A 148 -0.10 -10.97 5.23
CA PHE A 148 0.63 -12.14 4.72
C PHE A 148 1.90 -12.39 5.55
N TYR A 149 2.72 -11.35 5.75
CA TYR A 149 3.95 -11.46 6.53
C TYR A 149 3.69 -11.69 8.02
N LEU A 150 2.61 -11.11 8.58
CA LEU A 150 2.17 -11.38 9.94
C LEU A 150 1.78 -12.86 10.13
N LEU A 151 1.03 -13.42 9.21
CA LEU A 151 0.61 -14.83 9.26
C LEU A 151 1.77 -15.80 9.12
N CYS A 152 2.74 -15.50 8.24
CA CYS A 152 3.86 -16.39 7.98
C CYS A 152 4.97 -16.29 9.02
N PHE A 153 5.29 -15.07 9.50
CA PHE A 153 6.49 -14.78 10.29
C PHE A 153 6.21 -13.99 11.57
N GLY A 154 4.94 -13.84 11.95
CA GLY A 154 4.54 -13.10 13.13
C GLY A 154 4.83 -11.59 13.04
N ILE A 155 4.87 -10.97 14.20
CA ILE A 155 5.09 -9.53 14.33
C ILE A 155 6.41 -9.07 13.69
N VAL A 156 7.46 -9.88 13.77
CA VAL A 156 8.76 -9.58 13.17
C VAL A 156 8.65 -9.45 11.66
N GLY A 157 7.98 -10.42 11.01
CA GLY A 157 7.75 -10.38 9.56
C GLY A 157 6.94 -9.16 9.12
N ALA A 158 5.88 -8.82 9.85
CA ALA A 158 5.05 -7.66 9.54
C ALA A 158 5.83 -6.34 9.63
N PHE A 159 6.64 -6.14 10.68
CA PHE A 159 7.45 -4.94 10.84
C PHE A 159 8.61 -4.85 9.82
N ILE A 160 9.27 -5.96 9.51
CA ILE A 160 10.30 -5.99 8.44
C ILE A 160 9.70 -5.63 7.10
N TYR A 161 8.54 -6.22 6.74
CA TYR A 161 7.84 -5.83 5.53
C TYR A 161 7.51 -4.34 5.52
N LYS A 162 6.94 -3.81 6.62
CA LYS A 162 6.58 -2.39 6.73
C LYS A 162 7.80 -1.46 6.61
N ALA A 163 8.95 -1.88 7.13
CA ALA A 163 10.20 -1.12 6.99
C ALA A 163 10.68 -1.08 5.54
N VAL A 164 10.61 -2.21 4.80
CA VAL A 164 10.95 -2.26 3.38
C VAL A 164 10.02 -1.38 2.55
N ASN A 165 8.72 -1.49 2.77
CA ASN A 165 7.72 -0.66 2.09
C ASN A 165 7.91 0.84 2.39
N THR A 166 8.29 1.21 3.63
CA THR A 166 8.62 2.59 3.98
C THR A 166 9.90 3.07 3.30
N LEU A 167 10.92 2.21 3.20
CA LEU A 167 12.15 2.52 2.45
C LEU A 167 11.84 2.79 0.98
N ASP A 168 11.08 1.91 0.32
CA ASP A 168 10.71 2.09 -1.08
C ASP A 168 9.93 3.39 -1.27
N SER A 169 8.93 3.65 -0.45
CA SER A 169 8.11 4.87 -0.51
C SER A 169 8.92 6.16 -0.34
N MET A 170 10.05 6.14 0.40
CA MET A 170 10.85 7.33 0.67
C MET A 170 12.06 7.49 -0.26
N VAL A 171 12.65 6.40 -0.73
CA VAL A 171 13.88 6.45 -1.53
C VAL A 171 13.84 5.60 -2.80
N GLY A 172 12.79 4.82 -3.05
CA GLY A 172 12.67 3.94 -4.23
C GLY A 172 12.35 4.63 -5.55
N TYR A 173 12.23 5.96 -5.55
CA TYR A 173 11.90 6.74 -6.75
C TYR A 173 12.96 6.63 -7.85
N ARG A 174 12.50 6.47 -9.11
CA ARG A 174 13.37 6.50 -10.31
C ARG A 174 13.62 7.93 -10.76
N ASN A 175 14.43 8.66 -10.00
CA ASN A 175 14.92 10.00 -10.34
C ASN A 175 16.43 10.08 -10.11
N GLU A 176 17.07 11.14 -10.60
CA GLU A 176 18.52 11.30 -10.53
C GLU A 176 19.09 11.13 -9.12
N LYS A 177 18.37 11.58 -8.09
CA LYS A 177 18.81 11.49 -6.71
C LYS A 177 18.79 10.05 -6.18
N TYR A 178 17.81 9.24 -6.58
CA TYR A 178 17.55 7.93 -5.95
C TYR A 178 17.85 6.74 -6.87
N GLU A 179 18.17 6.96 -8.15
CA GLU A 179 18.38 5.87 -9.12
C GLU A 179 19.39 4.82 -8.65
N LYS A 180 20.49 5.25 -7.98
CA LYS A 180 21.45 4.32 -7.38
C LYS A 180 21.17 4.08 -5.91
N PHE A 181 20.93 5.17 -5.16
CA PHE A 181 20.76 5.09 -3.70
C PHE A 181 19.54 4.28 -3.30
N GLY A 182 18.39 4.46 -3.95
CA GLY A 182 17.13 3.75 -3.67
C GLY A 182 17.03 2.35 -4.31
N LYS A 183 17.94 2.00 -5.22
CA LYS A 183 17.84 0.78 -6.04
C LYS A 183 17.67 -0.50 -5.23
N PHE A 184 18.40 -0.63 -4.14
CA PHE A 184 18.31 -1.83 -3.28
C PHE A 184 16.95 -1.91 -2.58
N SER A 185 16.47 -0.79 -2.02
CA SER A 185 15.16 -0.71 -1.35
C SER A 185 14.02 -1.04 -2.32
N ALA A 186 14.02 -0.45 -3.52
CA ALA A 186 13.02 -0.73 -4.55
C ALA A 186 13.01 -2.22 -4.98
N ARG A 187 14.19 -2.82 -5.16
CA ARG A 187 14.29 -4.24 -5.52
C ARG A 187 13.84 -5.17 -4.40
N LEU A 188 14.14 -4.82 -3.16
CA LEU A 188 13.71 -5.60 -2.01
C LEU A 188 12.18 -5.55 -1.86
N ASP A 189 11.59 -4.37 -2.04
CA ASP A 189 10.13 -4.21 -2.06
C ASP A 189 9.49 -5.00 -3.21
N ASP A 190 10.05 -4.94 -4.41
CA ASP A 190 9.60 -5.74 -5.55
C ASP A 190 9.55 -7.25 -5.22
N VAL A 191 10.54 -7.77 -4.50
CA VAL A 191 10.60 -9.19 -4.10
C VAL A 191 9.55 -9.50 -3.04
N LEU A 192 9.42 -8.67 -2.01
CA LEU A 192 8.49 -8.92 -0.93
C LEU A 192 7.03 -8.76 -1.38
N ASN A 193 6.73 -7.86 -2.29
CA ASN A 193 5.39 -7.68 -2.85
C ASN A 193 5.03 -8.69 -3.95
N PHE A 194 5.95 -9.55 -4.37
CA PHE A 194 5.70 -10.48 -5.48
C PHE A 194 4.48 -11.39 -5.24
N ILE A 195 4.39 -12.05 -4.10
CA ILE A 195 3.25 -12.92 -3.74
C ILE A 195 2.04 -12.08 -3.32
N PRO A 196 2.14 -11.10 -2.40
CA PRO A 196 1.00 -10.31 -1.94
C PRO A 196 0.23 -9.61 -3.06
N ALA A 197 0.91 -9.01 -4.04
CA ALA A 197 0.24 -8.32 -5.14
C ALA A 197 -0.62 -9.26 -6.00
N ARG A 198 -0.20 -10.50 -6.15
CA ARG A 198 -0.98 -11.54 -6.89
C ARG A 198 -2.17 -12.01 -6.08
N ILE A 199 -1.98 -12.23 -4.78
CA ILE A 199 -3.09 -12.54 -3.87
C ILE A 199 -4.12 -11.40 -3.90
N THR A 200 -3.68 -10.16 -3.81
CA THR A 200 -4.56 -8.98 -3.85
C THR A 200 -5.36 -8.92 -5.15
N ALA A 201 -4.72 -9.09 -6.31
CA ALA A 201 -5.41 -9.08 -7.60
C ALA A 201 -6.44 -10.20 -7.73
N ILE A 202 -6.12 -11.40 -7.24
CA ILE A 202 -7.06 -12.54 -7.22
C ILE A 202 -8.23 -12.24 -6.27
N LEU A 203 -7.97 -11.73 -5.06
CA LEU A 203 -9.02 -11.39 -4.09
C LEU A 203 -9.95 -10.31 -4.64
N ILE A 204 -9.43 -9.25 -5.25
CA ILE A 204 -10.24 -8.22 -5.92
C ILE A 204 -11.17 -8.88 -6.95
N SER A 205 -10.62 -9.75 -7.80
CA SER A 205 -11.38 -10.41 -8.86
C SER A 205 -12.49 -11.30 -8.33
N ILE A 206 -12.20 -12.09 -7.30
CA ILE A 206 -13.17 -13.00 -6.66
C ILE A 206 -14.25 -12.22 -5.92
N LEU A 207 -13.86 -11.22 -5.12
CA LEU A 207 -14.79 -10.46 -4.30
C LEU A 207 -15.73 -9.54 -5.11
N PHE A 208 -15.32 -9.16 -6.32
CA PHE A 208 -16.23 -8.51 -7.29
C PHE A 208 -16.97 -9.50 -8.19
N PHE A 209 -16.74 -10.80 -8.06
CA PHE A 209 -17.29 -11.85 -8.94
C PHE A 209 -16.98 -11.58 -10.43
N SER A 210 -15.79 -11.02 -10.71
CA SER A 210 -15.38 -10.66 -12.07
C SER A 210 -14.44 -11.72 -12.67
N LEU A 211 -15.00 -12.61 -13.48
CA LEU A 211 -14.23 -13.59 -14.24
C LEU A 211 -13.25 -12.90 -15.21
N LYS A 212 -13.65 -11.77 -15.83
CA LYS A 212 -12.79 -10.98 -16.71
C LYS A 212 -11.54 -10.47 -15.94
N ALA A 213 -11.73 -9.89 -14.74
CA ALA A 213 -10.62 -9.45 -13.92
C ALA A 213 -9.69 -10.60 -13.57
N LEU A 214 -10.24 -11.75 -13.17
CA LEU A 214 -9.45 -12.95 -12.80
C LEU A 214 -8.59 -13.48 -13.94
N LEU A 215 -9.10 -13.46 -15.18
CA LEU A 215 -8.40 -13.99 -16.35
C LEU A 215 -7.42 -12.98 -16.98
N GLU A 216 -7.73 -11.67 -16.91
CA GLU A 216 -7.00 -10.66 -17.68
C GLU A 216 -6.15 -9.69 -16.88
N PHE A 217 -6.20 -9.66 -15.52
CA PHE A 217 -5.42 -8.69 -14.75
C PHE A 217 -3.92 -8.72 -15.07
N LYS A 218 -3.36 -9.90 -15.36
CA LYS A 218 -1.95 -10.05 -15.74
C LYS A 218 -1.63 -9.41 -17.09
N LYS A 219 -2.56 -9.47 -18.06
CA LYS A 219 -2.39 -8.89 -19.39
C LYS A 219 -2.17 -7.39 -19.33
N TYR A 220 -2.96 -6.70 -18.50
CA TYR A 220 -2.87 -5.26 -18.32
C TYR A 220 -1.80 -4.88 -17.29
N GLY A 221 -1.73 -5.59 -16.16
CA GLY A 221 -0.82 -5.27 -15.05
C GLY A 221 0.66 -5.35 -15.41
N LYS A 222 1.06 -6.27 -16.29
CA LYS A 222 2.45 -6.37 -16.79
C LYS A 222 2.94 -5.14 -17.56
N LYS A 223 2.04 -4.25 -17.99
CA LYS A 223 2.39 -3.01 -18.67
C LYS A 223 2.84 -1.90 -17.72
N HIS A 224 2.61 -2.07 -16.41
CA HIS A 224 2.99 -1.10 -15.40
C HIS A 224 4.51 -1.12 -15.16
N ASP A 225 5.09 0.04 -14.81
CA ASP A 225 6.52 0.16 -14.50
C ASP A 225 6.93 -0.64 -13.26
N SER A 226 6.04 -0.73 -12.26
CA SER A 226 6.19 -1.65 -11.13
C SER A 226 5.65 -3.03 -11.50
N PHE A 227 6.44 -4.05 -11.22
CA PHE A 227 6.12 -5.44 -11.51
C PHE A 227 4.93 -5.96 -10.66
N ASN A 228 4.61 -5.27 -9.58
CA ASN A 228 3.60 -5.66 -8.60
C ASN A 228 2.36 -4.74 -8.65
N ALA A 229 2.53 -3.43 -8.54
CA ALA A 229 1.43 -2.47 -8.42
C ALA A 229 0.40 -2.55 -9.56
N GLY A 230 0.86 -2.82 -10.77
CA GLY A 230 -0.04 -2.95 -11.93
C GLY A 230 -1.06 -4.08 -11.84
N LEU A 231 -0.81 -5.13 -11.06
CA LEU A 231 -1.70 -6.28 -10.97
C LEU A 231 -3.00 -5.96 -10.20
N PRO A 232 -2.97 -5.46 -8.96
CA PRO A 232 -4.17 -5.08 -8.24
C PRO A 232 -4.88 -3.87 -8.89
N ILE A 233 -4.16 -2.90 -9.44
CA ILE A 233 -4.74 -1.78 -10.21
C ILE A 233 -5.55 -2.31 -11.39
N SER A 234 -4.98 -3.22 -12.18
CA SER A 234 -5.67 -3.79 -13.35
C SER A 234 -6.85 -4.69 -12.96
N ALA A 235 -6.72 -5.48 -11.90
CA ALA A 235 -7.81 -6.30 -11.38
C ALA A 235 -9.00 -5.41 -10.97
N LEU A 236 -8.74 -4.31 -10.28
CA LEU A 236 -9.77 -3.37 -9.85
C LEU A 236 -10.41 -2.67 -11.06
N ALA A 237 -9.59 -2.17 -12.02
CA ALA A 237 -10.07 -1.54 -13.23
C ALA A 237 -11.04 -2.44 -14.02
N LEU A 238 -10.67 -3.70 -14.23
CA LEU A 238 -11.48 -4.69 -14.94
C LEU A 238 -12.74 -5.06 -14.13
N ALA A 239 -12.63 -5.19 -12.81
CA ALA A 239 -13.73 -5.57 -11.95
C ALA A 239 -14.85 -4.52 -11.91
N ILE A 240 -14.51 -3.23 -11.96
CA ILE A 240 -15.48 -2.14 -11.96
C ILE A 240 -15.78 -1.58 -13.36
N ASN A 241 -15.14 -2.15 -14.39
CA ASN A 241 -15.31 -1.79 -15.81
C ASN A 241 -14.90 -0.35 -16.14
N VAL A 242 -13.69 0.03 -15.72
CA VAL A 242 -13.08 1.34 -16.01
C VAL A 242 -11.72 1.17 -16.69
N LYS A 243 -11.18 2.27 -17.20
CA LYS A 243 -9.85 2.35 -17.83
C LYS A 243 -8.99 3.31 -17.03
N LEU A 244 -8.02 2.76 -16.30
CA LEU A 244 -7.06 3.50 -15.49
C LEU A 244 -5.74 3.72 -16.23
N GLY A 245 -4.79 4.45 -15.65
CA GLY A 245 -3.53 4.78 -16.30
C GLY A 245 -3.67 5.89 -17.34
N GLY A 246 -2.88 5.80 -18.40
CA GLY A 246 -2.81 6.81 -19.45
C GLY A 246 -1.82 7.94 -19.13
N PRO A 247 -1.76 8.98 -19.99
CA PRO A 247 -0.82 10.09 -19.85
C PRO A 247 -0.97 10.80 -18.51
N THR A 248 0.15 11.07 -17.84
CA THR A 248 0.17 11.68 -16.49
C THR A 248 1.43 12.53 -16.33
N SER A 249 1.31 13.70 -15.70
CA SER A 249 2.47 14.59 -15.46
C SER A 249 3.17 14.27 -14.13
N TYR A 250 4.51 14.30 -14.17
CA TYR A 250 5.38 14.19 -13.02
C TYR A 250 6.47 15.25 -13.10
N PHE A 251 6.57 16.10 -12.09
CA PHE A 251 7.58 17.17 -12.05
C PHE A 251 7.58 18.06 -13.31
N GLY A 252 6.38 18.38 -13.81
CA GLY A 252 6.18 19.19 -15.03
C GLY A 252 6.47 18.48 -16.35
N LYS A 253 6.76 17.16 -16.33
CA LYS A 253 7.00 16.35 -17.54
C LYS A 253 5.89 15.35 -17.77
N LEU A 254 5.29 15.37 -18.96
CA LEU A 254 4.27 14.38 -19.36
C LEU A 254 4.93 13.01 -19.57
N LYS A 255 4.40 12.00 -18.88
CA LYS A 255 4.77 10.60 -19.06
C LYS A 255 3.60 9.84 -19.65
N ASN A 256 3.79 9.21 -20.80
CA ASN A 256 2.79 8.33 -21.43
C ASN A 256 2.82 6.97 -20.74
N LYS A 257 1.90 6.78 -19.79
CA LYS A 257 1.70 5.48 -19.14
C LYS A 257 0.74 4.61 -19.96
N PRO A 258 0.89 3.29 -19.91
CA PRO A 258 -0.09 2.38 -20.49
C PRO A 258 -1.42 2.48 -19.75
N TYR A 259 -2.48 2.04 -20.43
CA TYR A 259 -3.79 1.90 -19.80
C TYR A 259 -3.96 0.53 -19.14
N PHE A 260 -4.68 0.52 -18.00
CA PHE A 260 -5.06 -0.66 -17.23
C PHE A 260 -6.58 -0.82 -17.30
N GLY A 261 -7.02 -1.98 -17.78
CA GLY A 261 -8.44 -2.20 -18.08
C GLY A 261 -8.84 -1.64 -19.47
N ASP A 262 -10.10 -1.89 -19.83
CA ASP A 262 -10.69 -1.58 -21.15
C ASP A 262 -12.11 -1.02 -21.05
N GLY A 263 -12.53 -0.61 -19.85
CA GLY A 263 -13.84 -0.01 -19.58
C GLY A 263 -13.92 1.47 -19.97
N LYS A 264 -14.83 2.21 -19.33
CA LYS A 264 -15.03 3.63 -19.58
C LYS A 264 -13.79 4.46 -19.21
N GLU A 265 -13.54 5.53 -19.96
CA GLU A 265 -12.38 6.41 -19.79
C GLU A 265 -12.66 7.58 -18.84
N ILE A 266 -13.89 8.10 -18.84
CA ILE A 266 -14.32 9.16 -17.94
C ILE A 266 -14.74 8.52 -16.63
N ILE A 267 -13.97 8.79 -15.57
CA ILE A 267 -14.15 8.21 -14.25
C ILE A 267 -14.91 9.18 -13.36
N GLU A 268 -16.05 8.76 -12.87
CA GLU A 268 -16.93 9.53 -12.00
C GLU A 268 -16.75 9.14 -10.54
N LYS A 269 -17.32 9.96 -9.64
CA LYS A 269 -17.32 9.69 -8.19
C LYS A 269 -17.90 8.31 -7.84
N GLU A 270 -18.95 7.90 -8.56
CA GLU A 270 -19.63 6.61 -8.40
C GLU A 270 -18.69 5.42 -8.64
N ASP A 271 -17.72 5.56 -9.56
CA ASP A 271 -16.73 4.53 -9.82
C ASP A 271 -15.76 4.38 -8.66
N VAL A 272 -15.36 5.51 -8.05
CA VAL A 272 -14.53 5.48 -6.83
C VAL A 272 -15.29 4.82 -5.68
N LEU A 273 -16.57 5.17 -5.48
CA LEU A 273 -17.41 4.55 -4.46
C LEU A 273 -17.63 3.07 -4.72
N LYS A 274 -17.75 2.67 -6.00
CA LYS A 274 -17.81 1.26 -6.40
C LYS A 274 -16.51 0.54 -6.07
N ALA A 275 -15.35 1.13 -6.35
CA ALA A 275 -14.05 0.57 -5.96
C ALA A 275 -13.95 0.40 -4.43
N LEU A 276 -14.36 1.42 -3.68
CA LEU A 276 -14.37 1.41 -2.20
C LEU A 276 -15.35 0.39 -1.61
N SER A 277 -16.40 -0.03 -2.33
CA SER A 277 -17.32 -1.07 -1.88
C SER A 277 -16.64 -2.44 -1.67
N LEU A 278 -15.46 -2.65 -2.25
CA LEU A 278 -14.61 -3.81 -2.02
C LEU A 278 -14.29 -4.01 -0.55
N ARG A 279 -14.12 -2.92 0.22
CA ARG A 279 -13.75 -2.95 1.62
C ARG A 279 -14.61 -3.89 2.45
N ASN A 280 -15.94 -3.72 2.41
CA ASN A 280 -16.84 -4.53 3.23
C ASN A 280 -16.75 -6.02 2.90
N ARG A 281 -16.60 -6.36 1.62
CA ARG A 281 -16.44 -7.75 1.17
C ARG A 281 -15.11 -8.33 1.62
N LEU A 282 -14.04 -7.54 1.54
CA LEU A 282 -12.71 -7.92 1.97
C LEU A 282 -12.65 -8.07 3.50
N ASP A 283 -13.26 -7.15 4.27
CA ASP A 283 -13.35 -7.24 5.72
C ASP A 283 -14.01 -8.56 6.15
N ILE A 284 -15.17 -8.88 5.56
CA ILE A 284 -15.88 -10.13 5.84
C ILE A 284 -15.01 -11.35 5.50
N PHE A 285 -14.39 -11.34 4.32
CA PHE A 285 -13.53 -12.43 3.89
C PHE A 285 -12.33 -12.63 4.82
N ILE A 286 -11.60 -11.56 5.16
CA ILE A 286 -10.43 -11.63 6.03
C ILE A 286 -10.83 -12.11 7.43
N ILE A 287 -11.90 -11.56 8.02
CA ILE A 287 -12.36 -11.96 9.35
C ILE A 287 -12.76 -13.45 9.36
N ILE A 288 -13.47 -13.92 8.35
CA ILE A 288 -13.83 -15.35 8.25
C ILE A 288 -12.58 -16.22 8.15
N VAL A 289 -11.65 -15.90 7.25
CA VAL A 289 -10.43 -16.69 7.04
C VAL A 289 -9.58 -16.72 8.31
N LEU A 290 -9.37 -15.57 8.96
CA LEU A 290 -8.59 -15.50 10.18
C LEU A 290 -9.28 -16.23 11.34
N SER A 291 -10.61 -16.09 11.50
CA SER A 291 -11.36 -16.78 12.53
C SER A 291 -11.32 -18.30 12.35
N LEU A 292 -11.51 -18.80 11.12
CA LEU A 292 -11.38 -20.24 10.83
C LEU A 292 -9.96 -20.74 11.12
N GLY A 293 -8.94 -19.94 10.80
CA GLY A 293 -7.56 -20.29 11.08
C GLY A 293 -7.20 -20.40 12.57
N VAL A 294 -7.94 -19.75 13.45
CA VAL A 294 -7.77 -19.89 14.92
C VAL A 294 -8.14 -21.28 15.41
N PHE A 295 -9.07 -21.97 14.72
CA PHE A 295 -9.54 -23.30 15.11
C PHE A 295 -8.74 -24.46 14.48
N ILE A 296 -7.77 -24.15 13.62
CA ILE A 296 -6.86 -25.13 12.98
C ILE A 296 -5.48 -25.09 13.64
#